data_56ece0d96df1066eee90b6d99765aa23
#
_entry.id   56ece0d96df1066eee90b6d99765aa23
#
_cell.length_a   1.000
_cell.length_b   1.000
_cell.length_c   1.000
_cell.angle_alpha   90.00
_cell.angle_beta   90.00
_cell.angle_gamma   90.00
#
_symmetry.space_group_name_H-M   'P 1'
#
loop_
_entity.id
_entity.type
_entity.pdbx_description
1 polymer ?
#
loop_
_entity_poly.entity_id
_entity_poly.type
_entity_poly.pdbx_seq_one_letter_code
_entity_poly.pdbx_strand_id
1 'polypeptide(L)'
;IISTQPTRDLTKIVLLDSANLQKEEYERWVARNERKGEEVDSENRKPLYTEEDVEETMKFFEVYPYGDSVDLHNGCEFRMRDAGHILGSSIFEFWLKTETDRPRKIVFSGDLGQPGARIIKDPDLVREADYVIVESTYGDRLHKDKDETTLEFLTILKEVQKSQGNILIPSFAIERTQEVLYELNLFTENRLLEGLPV
;
A
#
# COMPACT_ATOMS: atom_id res chain seq x y z
N ILE A 1 16.13 -8.08 3.09
CA ILE A 1 14.69 -7.78 3.10
C ILE A 1 14.03 -8.64 2.04
N ILE A 2 13.10 -9.52 2.42
CA ILE A 2 12.40 -10.41 1.50
C ILE A 2 11.09 -9.73 1.08
N SER A 3 10.83 -9.69 -0.23
CA SER A 3 9.61 -9.08 -0.77
C SER A 3 9.24 -9.64 -2.16
N THR A 4 8.09 -9.21 -2.67
CA THR A 4 7.76 -9.33 -4.10
C THR A 4 8.46 -8.23 -4.90
N GLN A 5 8.58 -8.40 -6.22
CA GLN A 5 9.15 -7.35 -7.09
C GLN A 5 8.33 -6.04 -7.02
N PRO A 6 6.99 -6.05 -7.12
CA PRO A 6 6.22 -4.82 -6.99
C PRO A 6 6.40 -4.12 -5.65
N THR A 7 6.46 -4.86 -4.54
CA THR A 7 6.72 -4.29 -3.22
C THR A 7 8.07 -3.57 -3.19
N ARG A 8 9.13 -4.19 -3.72
CA ARG A 8 10.46 -3.57 -3.81
C ARG A 8 10.40 -2.26 -4.60
N ASP A 9 9.75 -2.28 -5.76
CA ASP A 9 9.69 -1.13 -6.66
C ASP A 9 8.88 0.02 -6.05
N LEU A 10 7.71 -0.27 -5.46
CA LEU A 10 6.90 0.71 -4.74
C LEU A 10 7.62 1.26 -3.50
N THR A 11 8.29 0.41 -2.74
CA THR A 11 9.08 0.83 -1.57
C THR A 11 10.14 1.85 -1.98
N LYS A 12 10.85 1.63 -3.09
CA LYS A 12 11.82 2.58 -3.59
C LYS A 12 11.19 3.94 -3.88
N ILE A 13 10.07 3.95 -4.61
CA ILE A 13 9.36 5.20 -4.97
C ILE A 13 8.93 5.96 -3.71
N VAL A 14 8.29 5.26 -2.77
CA VAL A 14 7.76 5.89 -1.54
C VAL A 14 8.87 6.41 -0.64
N LEU A 15 9.96 5.66 -0.49
CA LEU A 15 11.08 6.08 0.33
C LEU A 15 11.82 7.29 -0.27
N LEU A 16 12.01 7.33 -1.60
CA LEU A 16 12.59 8.48 -2.28
C LEU A 16 11.72 9.72 -2.14
N ASP A 17 10.41 9.60 -2.35
CA ASP A 17 9.46 10.70 -2.17
C ASP A 17 9.49 11.23 -0.73
N SER A 18 9.45 10.32 0.26
CA SER A 18 9.52 10.69 1.67
C SER A 18 10.85 11.35 2.04
N ALA A 19 11.99 10.90 1.49
CA ALA A 19 13.29 11.54 1.72
C ALA A 19 13.29 12.98 1.19
N ASN A 20 12.75 13.19 -0.01
CA ASN A 20 12.62 14.52 -0.61
C ASN A 20 11.71 15.44 0.21
N LEU A 21 10.54 14.96 0.62
CA LEU A 21 9.62 15.72 1.45
C LEU A 21 10.25 16.15 2.78
N GLN A 22 10.93 15.23 3.47
CA GLN A 22 11.63 15.53 4.73
C GLN A 22 12.74 16.57 4.53
N LYS A 23 13.49 16.49 3.43
CA LYS A 23 14.52 17.46 3.07
C LYS A 23 13.91 18.85 2.83
N GLU A 24 12.85 18.94 2.02
CA GLU A 24 12.17 20.22 1.76
C GLU A 24 11.55 20.83 3.02
N GLU A 25 10.97 20.00 3.90
CA GLU A 25 10.41 20.45 5.16
C GLU A 25 11.50 21.01 6.08
N TYR A 26 12.64 20.33 6.15
CA TYR A 26 13.80 20.76 6.90
C TYR A 26 14.33 22.11 6.38
N GLU A 27 14.55 22.24 5.06
CA GLU A 27 15.04 23.45 4.41
C GLU A 27 14.08 24.64 4.66
N ARG A 28 12.78 24.41 4.51
CA ARG A 28 11.74 25.42 4.79
C ARG A 28 11.74 25.85 6.25
N TRP A 29 11.93 24.89 7.16
CA TRP A 29 12.02 25.17 8.59
C TRP A 29 13.26 25.99 8.94
N VAL A 30 14.44 25.63 8.43
CA VAL A 30 15.70 26.39 8.61
C VAL A 30 15.51 27.83 8.12
N ALA A 31 15.09 28.00 6.87
CA ALA A 31 14.88 29.33 6.28
C ALA A 31 13.87 30.21 7.06
N ARG A 32 12.85 29.59 7.66
CA ARG A 32 11.88 30.29 8.49
C ARG A 32 12.48 30.80 9.81
N ASN A 33 13.29 29.98 10.48
CA ASN A 33 13.90 30.33 11.76
C ASN A 33 15.03 31.36 11.59
N GLU A 34 15.84 31.24 10.55
CA GLU A 34 16.84 32.25 10.20
C GLU A 34 16.21 33.64 9.97
N ARG A 35 15.06 33.72 9.28
CA ARG A 35 14.33 34.98 9.10
C ARG A 35 13.81 35.59 10.39
N LYS A 36 13.59 34.76 11.43
CA LYS A 36 13.14 35.21 12.74
C LYS A 36 14.31 35.56 13.67
N GLY A 37 15.56 35.26 13.29
CA GLY A 37 16.73 35.40 14.14
C GLY A 37 16.76 34.40 15.30
N GLU A 38 16.05 33.28 15.18
CA GLU A 38 16.02 32.20 16.15
C GLU A 38 17.21 31.25 15.92
N GLU A 39 17.82 30.76 17.00
CA GLU A 39 18.90 29.77 16.90
C GLU A 39 18.36 28.45 16.36
N VAL A 40 18.99 27.96 15.30
CA VAL A 40 18.57 26.72 14.63
C VAL A 40 19.24 25.52 15.29
N ASP A 41 18.59 24.91 16.29
CA ASP A 41 18.97 23.57 16.75
C ASP A 41 18.60 22.54 15.67
N SER A 42 19.54 22.35 14.76
CA SER A 42 19.34 21.53 13.55
C SER A 42 19.37 20.02 13.82
N GLU A 43 19.90 19.55 14.95
CA GLU A 43 20.14 18.11 15.16
C GLU A 43 18.85 17.31 15.30
N ASN A 44 17.85 17.84 16.00
CA ASN A 44 16.59 17.16 16.29
C ASN A 44 15.56 17.22 15.15
N ARG A 45 15.86 17.90 14.04
CA ARG A 45 14.95 18.07 12.90
C ARG A 45 15.53 17.69 11.56
N LYS A 46 16.75 17.16 11.49
CA LYS A 46 17.31 16.60 10.26
C LYS A 46 16.40 15.52 9.70
N PRO A 47 16.36 15.34 8.38
CA PRO A 47 15.71 14.19 7.77
C PRO A 47 16.17 12.89 8.43
N LEU A 48 15.24 11.96 8.64
CA LEU A 48 15.54 10.66 9.24
C LEU A 48 16.48 9.82 8.36
N TYR A 49 16.40 10.02 7.05
CA TYR A 49 17.22 9.36 6.03
C TYR A 49 17.26 10.19 4.75
N THR A 50 18.22 9.92 3.91
CA THR A 50 18.48 10.61 2.65
C THR A 50 18.15 9.71 1.45
N GLU A 51 18.21 10.25 0.23
CA GLU A 51 18.09 9.47 -1.00
C GLU A 51 19.19 8.41 -1.13
N GLU A 52 20.42 8.74 -0.68
CA GLU A 52 21.55 7.82 -0.66
C GLU A 52 21.28 6.62 0.27
N ASP A 53 20.68 6.86 1.44
CA ASP A 53 20.29 5.80 2.38
C ASP A 53 19.23 4.87 1.75
N VAL A 54 18.32 5.42 0.95
CA VAL A 54 17.34 4.63 0.21
C VAL A 54 18.04 3.74 -0.82
N GLU A 55 18.94 4.28 -1.64
CA GLU A 55 19.67 3.49 -2.65
C GLU A 55 20.52 2.38 -2.01
N GLU A 56 21.13 2.64 -0.87
CA GLU A 56 21.84 1.60 -0.11
C GLU A 56 20.86 0.54 0.44
N THR A 57 19.73 0.95 1.00
CA THR A 57 18.71 0.05 1.54
C THR A 57 18.16 -0.89 0.46
N MET A 58 17.96 -0.39 -0.76
CA MET A 58 17.45 -1.20 -1.88
C MET A 58 18.36 -2.36 -2.27
N LYS A 59 19.65 -2.33 -1.92
CA LYS A 59 20.59 -3.42 -2.18
C LYS A 59 20.35 -4.65 -1.30
N PHE A 60 19.63 -4.49 -0.18
CA PHE A 60 19.29 -5.58 0.73
C PHE A 60 17.98 -6.29 0.37
N PHE A 61 17.30 -5.89 -0.69
CA PHE A 61 16.07 -6.55 -1.13
C PHE A 61 16.38 -7.81 -1.93
N GLU A 62 15.81 -8.90 -1.47
CA GLU A 62 15.74 -10.19 -2.17
C GLU A 62 14.31 -10.43 -2.61
N VAL A 63 14.12 -10.65 -3.89
CA VAL A 63 12.79 -10.71 -4.51
C VAL A 63 12.43 -12.14 -4.87
N TYR A 64 11.23 -12.54 -4.47
CA TYR A 64 10.67 -13.84 -4.79
C TYR A 64 9.27 -13.68 -5.40
N PRO A 65 8.89 -14.52 -6.38
CA PRO A 65 7.53 -14.52 -6.92
C PRO A 65 6.54 -15.14 -5.95
N TYR A 66 5.26 -14.88 -6.16
CA TYR A 66 4.20 -15.58 -5.45
C TYR A 66 4.21 -17.07 -5.79
N GLY A 67 3.90 -17.89 -4.80
CA GLY A 67 3.75 -19.33 -4.93
C GLY A 67 5.04 -20.14 -4.79
N ASP A 68 6.20 -19.54 -4.94
CA ASP A 68 7.47 -20.21 -4.77
C ASP A 68 7.74 -20.51 -3.30
N SER A 69 8.25 -21.71 -3.04
CA SER A 69 8.70 -22.15 -1.72
C SER A 69 10.18 -21.84 -1.58
N VAL A 70 10.54 -21.13 -0.53
CA VAL A 70 11.88 -20.65 -0.26
C VAL A 70 12.37 -21.20 1.09
N ASP A 71 13.47 -21.95 1.07
CA ASP A 71 14.14 -22.44 2.28
C ASP A 71 15.02 -21.32 2.87
N LEU A 72 14.66 -20.85 4.07
CA LEU A 72 15.45 -19.89 4.83
C LEU A 72 16.59 -20.56 5.62
N HIS A 73 16.79 -21.88 5.44
CA HIS A 73 17.66 -22.70 6.23
C HIS A 73 17.20 -22.85 7.70
N ASN A 74 17.93 -23.60 8.50
CA ASN A 74 17.59 -23.85 9.92
C ASN A 74 16.18 -24.42 10.17
N GLY A 75 15.57 -25.06 9.16
CA GLY A 75 14.26 -25.70 9.29
C GLY A 75 13.07 -24.73 9.19
N CYS A 76 13.28 -23.59 8.56
CA CYS A 76 12.22 -22.64 8.23
C CYS A 76 12.11 -22.50 6.70
N GLU A 77 10.91 -22.71 6.17
CA GLU A 77 10.53 -22.48 4.79
C GLU A 77 9.41 -21.47 4.75
N PHE A 78 9.36 -20.61 3.72
CA PHE A 78 8.23 -19.70 3.52
C PHE A 78 7.73 -19.71 2.08
N ARG A 79 6.52 -19.20 1.91
CA ARG A 79 5.91 -18.89 0.63
C ARG A 79 5.07 -17.65 0.76
N MET A 80 5.11 -16.80 -0.28
CA MET A 80 4.23 -15.65 -0.41
C MET A 80 3.03 -15.97 -1.31
N ARG A 81 1.88 -15.45 -0.93
CA ARG A 81 0.66 -15.47 -1.75
C ARG A 81 0.14 -14.06 -1.91
N ASP A 82 -0.60 -13.81 -2.98
CA ASP A 82 -1.20 -12.49 -3.21
C ASP A 82 -2.24 -12.20 -2.12
N ALA A 83 -2.08 -11.09 -1.42
CA ALA A 83 -3.04 -10.63 -0.42
C ALA A 83 -4.16 -9.78 -1.03
N GLY A 84 -4.05 -9.41 -2.32
CA GLY A 84 -5.08 -8.66 -3.04
C GLY A 84 -5.42 -7.30 -2.47
N HIS A 85 -4.51 -6.71 -1.67
CA HIS A 85 -4.74 -5.44 -0.98
C HIS A 85 -4.18 -4.25 -1.75
N ILE A 86 -2.89 -4.26 -2.01
CA ILE A 86 -2.20 -3.33 -2.92
C ILE A 86 -1.24 -4.13 -3.81
N LEU A 87 -0.71 -3.50 -4.85
CA LEU A 87 0.22 -4.17 -5.75
C LEU A 87 1.46 -4.68 -4.99
N GLY A 88 1.66 -5.98 -5.00
CA GLY A 88 2.77 -6.65 -4.31
C GLY A 88 2.49 -7.07 -2.87
N SER A 89 1.33 -6.76 -2.30
CA SER A 89 0.94 -7.19 -0.95
C SER A 89 0.93 -8.71 -0.82
N SER A 90 1.33 -9.23 0.34
CA SER A 90 1.57 -10.66 0.50
C SER A 90 1.00 -11.23 1.79
N ILE A 91 0.36 -12.38 1.66
CA ILE A 91 0.14 -13.32 2.75
C ILE A 91 1.40 -14.18 2.85
N PHE A 92 1.97 -14.29 4.04
CA PHE A 92 3.13 -15.15 4.28
C PHE A 92 2.70 -16.46 4.93
N GLU A 93 3.07 -17.57 4.33
CA GLU A 93 2.95 -18.91 4.87
C GLU A 93 4.35 -19.37 5.30
N PHE A 94 4.53 -19.70 6.58
CA PHE A 94 5.79 -20.26 7.12
C PHE A 94 5.60 -21.69 7.55
N TRP A 95 6.55 -22.57 7.22
CA TRP A 95 6.64 -23.92 7.73
C TRP A 95 7.87 -24.02 8.62
N LEU A 96 7.64 -24.26 9.90
CA LEU A 96 8.69 -24.37 10.91
C LEU A 96 8.87 -25.82 11.30
N LYS A 97 10.09 -26.34 11.16
CA LYS A 97 10.46 -27.64 11.68
C LYS A 97 10.37 -27.62 13.21
N THR A 98 9.70 -28.60 13.78
CA THR A 98 9.53 -28.76 15.22
C THR A 98 10.09 -30.09 15.63
N GLU A 99 10.04 -30.41 16.93
CA GLU A 99 10.42 -31.74 17.46
C GLU A 99 9.44 -32.85 17.06
N THR A 100 8.29 -32.47 16.45
CA THR A 100 7.28 -33.40 15.95
C THR A 100 7.57 -33.83 14.51
N ASP A 101 6.95 -34.94 14.05
CA ASP A 101 7.14 -35.51 12.72
C ASP A 101 6.65 -34.61 11.57
N ARG A 102 5.88 -33.54 11.85
CA ARG A 102 5.43 -32.58 10.83
C ARG A 102 5.78 -31.14 11.19
N PRO A 103 6.15 -30.31 10.19
CA PRO A 103 6.35 -28.88 10.42
C PRO A 103 5.04 -28.21 10.85
N ARG A 104 5.15 -27.15 11.65
CA ARG A 104 4.03 -26.28 12.00
C ARG A 104 3.88 -25.18 10.96
N LYS A 105 2.67 -25.00 10.47
CA LYS A 105 2.35 -23.96 9.51
C LYS A 105 1.77 -22.73 10.22
N ILE A 106 2.44 -21.58 10.05
CA ILE A 106 2.00 -20.28 10.56
C ILE A 106 1.70 -19.38 9.37
N VAL A 107 0.58 -18.68 9.41
CA VAL A 107 0.14 -17.76 8.36
C VAL A 107 0.02 -16.35 8.93
N PHE A 108 0.63 -15.39 8.24
CA PHE A 108 0.47 -13.96 8.48
C PHE A 108 -0.28 -13.37 7.29
N SER A 109 -1.46 -12.82 7.53
CA SER A 109 -2.27 -12.29 6.44
C SER A 109 -1.69 -11.02 5.82
N GLY A 110 -0.96 -10.22 6.58
CA GLY A 110 -0.80 -8.81 6.22
C GLY A 110 -2.17 -8.14 6.12
N ASP A 111 -2.23 -7.02 5.43
CA ASP A 111 -3.51 -6.38 5.09
C ASP A 111 -4.14 -7.11 3.90
N LEU A 112 -5.41 -7.47 4.03
CA LEU A 112 -6.14 -8.24 3.03
C LEU A 112 -7.00 -7.32 2.14
N GLY A 113 -6.95 -7.58 0.85
CA GLY A 113 -7.87 -6.95 -0.09
C GLY A 113 -9.25 -7.60 -0.11
N GLN A 114 -10.11 -7.03 -0.92
CA GLN A 114 -11.46 -7.54 -1.12
C GLN A 114 -11.63 -8.15 -2.51
N PRO A 115 -12.37 -9.26 -2.63
CA PRO A 115 -12.70 -9.84 -3.93
C PRO A 115 -13.35 -8.83 -4.88
N GLY A 116 -13.01 -8.92 -6.16
CA GLY A 116 -13.54 -8.06 -7.21
C GLY A 116 -12.95 -6.65 -7.24
N ALA A 117 -11.76 -6.41 -6.73
CA ALA A 117 -11.04 -5.15 -6.95
C ALA A 117 -10.83 -4.89 -8.45
N ARG A 118 -10.79 -3.60 -8.87
CA ARG A 118 -10.74 -3.25 -10.30
C ARG A 118 -9.36 -3.41 -10.92
N ILE A 119 -8.31 -3.21 -10.13
CA ILE A 119 -6.94 -3.08 -10.63
C ILE A 119 -6.08 -4.27 -10.24
N ILE A 120 -6.31 -4.83 -9.05
CA ILE A 120 -5.54 -5.93 -8.50
C ILE A 120 -6.34 -7.24 -8.50
N LYS A 121 -5.65 -8.34 -8.30
CA LYS A 121 -6.27 -9.66 -8.20
C LYS A 121 -6.95 -9.85 -6.85
N ASP A 122 -7.89 -10.78 -6.81
CA ASP A 122 -8.47 -11.25 -5.56
C ASP A 122 -7.41 -11.88 -4.66
N PRO A 123 -7.58 -11.82 -3.33
CA PRO A 123 -6.70 -12.51 -2.39
C PRO A 123 -6.64 -14.01 -2.63
N ASP A 124 -5.45 -14.57 -2.55
CA ASP A 124 -5.28 -16.02 -2.60
C ASP A 124 -5.86 -16.69 -1.35
N LEU A 125 -6.49 -17.85 -1.53
CA LEU A 125 -7.03 -18.63 -0.43
C LEU A 125 -5.97 -19.51 0.22
N VAL A 126 -5.77 -19.36 1.52
CA VAL A 126 -4.99 -20.28 2.36
C VAL A 126 -5.96 -21.21 3.07
N ARG A 127 -5.89 -22.52 2.75
CA ARG A 127 -6.87 -23.50 3.22
C ARG A 127 -6.57 -24.11 4.58
N GLU A 128 -5.29 -24.18 4.95
CA GLU A 128 -4.83 -24.91 6.13
C GLU A 128 -3.71 -24.11 6.81
N ALA A 129 -3.77 -24.05 8.14
CA ALA A 129 -2.71 -23.50 9.00
C ALA A 129 -2.84 -24.11 10.41
N ASP A 130 -1.72 -24.22 11.13
CA ASP A 130 -1.75 -24.51 12.57
C ASP A 130 -2.01 -23.23 13.37
N TYR A 131 -1.50 -22.07 12.89
CA TYR A 131 -1.68 -20.75 13.51
C TYR A 131 -1.93 -19.71 12.43
N VAL A 132 -2.83 -18.78 12.71
CA VAL A 132 -3.17 -17.66 11.82
C VAL A 132 -3.08 -16.36 12.59
N ILE A 133 -2.29 -15.45 12.09
CA ILE A 133 -2.23 -14.04 12.51
C ILE A 133 -2.90 -13.23 11.40
N VAL A 134 -4.06 -12.67 11.68
CA VAL A 134 -4.92 -11.99 10.71
C VAL A 134 -5.24 -10.58 11.16
N GLU A 135 -5.31 -9.65 10.20
CA GLU A 135 -5.79 -8.29 10.45
C GLU A 135 -7.26 -8.29 10.88
N SER A 136 -7.71 -7.17 11.46
CA SER A 136 -9.10 -6.99 11.89
C SER A 136 -9.61 -5.56 11.69
N THR A 137 -9.08 -4.86 10.70
CA THR A 137 -9.38 -3.44 10.44
C THR A 137 -10.88 -3.18 10.26
N TYR A 138 -11.56 -4.05 9.54
CA TYR A 138 -13.02 -4.04 9.37
C TYR A 138 -13.70 -5.26 9.99
N GLY A 139 -13.14 -5.79 11.07
CA GLY A 139 -13.66 -7.00 11.73
C GLY A 139 -15.03 -6.86 12.36
N ASP A 140 -15.52 -5.64 12.55
CA ASP A 140 -16.80 -5.31 13.21
C ASP A 140 -17.91 -4.88 12.24
N ARG A 141 -17.64 -4.78 10.92
CA ARG A 141 -18.62 -4.26 9.95
C ARG A 141 -18.38 -4.79 8.55
N LEU A 142 -19.46 -4.75 7.77
CA LEU A 142 -19.40 -5.05 6.33
C LEU A 142 -19.19 -3.76 5.53
N HIS A 143 -18.51 -3.88 4.41
CA HIS A 143 -18.48 -2.82 3.41
C HIS A 143 -19.83 -2.69 2.72
N LYS A 144 -20.13 -1.48 2.23
CA LYS A 144 -21.27 -1.25 1.33
C LYS A 144 -21.06 -2.06 0.04
N ASP A 145 -22.16 -2.38 -0.59
CA ASP A 145 -22.15 -2.97 -1.92
C ASP A 145 -21.39 -2.10 -2.91
N LYS A 146 -20.61 -2.72 -3.81
CA LYS A 146 -19.75 -1.99 -4.77
C LYS A 146 -20.55 -1.22 -5.80
N ASP A 147 -21.62 -1.81 -6.32
CA ASP A 147 -22.44 -1.17 -7.35
C ASP A 147 -23.19 0.01 -6.76
N GLU A 148 -23.71 -0.12 -5.54
CA GLU A 148 -24.32 0.98 -4.79
C GLU A 148 -23.32 2.11 -4.55
N THR A 149 -22.10 1.79 -4.13
CA THR A 149 -21.03 2.77 -3.87
C THR A 149 -20.61 3.48 -5.16
N THR A 150 -20.48 2.76 -6.26
CA THR A 150 -20.16 3.32 -7.58
C THR A 150 -21.26 4.28 -8.06
N LEU A 151 -22.53 3.91 -7.87
CA LEU A 151 -23.66 4.76 -8.23
C LEU A 151 -23.75 6.01 -7.35
N GLU A 152 -23.52 5.88 -6.05
CA GLU A 152 -23.46 7.00 -5.11
C GLU A 152 -22.34 7.97 -5.52
N PHE A 153 -21.16 7.47 -5.84
CA PHE A 153 -20.03 8.27 -6.31
C PHE A 153 -20.36 9.04 -7.60
N LEU A 154 -20.91 8.37 -8.61
CA LEU A 154 -21.35 9.01 -9.85
C LEU A 154 -22.39 10.10 -9.60
N THR A 155 -23.32 9.88 -8.68
CA THR A 155 -24.36 10.83 -8.32
C THR A 155 -23.75 12.10 -7.73
N ILE A 156 -22.84 11.98 -6.78
CA ILE A 156 -22.12 13.10 -6.17
C ILE A 156 -21.35 13.89 -7.24
N LEU A 157 -20.64 13.21 -8.15
CA LEU A 157 -19.91 13.86 -9.23
C LEU A 157 -20.83 14.69 -10.13
N LYS A 158 -21.99 14.16 -10.50
CA LYS A 158 -22.98 14.88 -11.31
C LYS A 158 -23.59 16.10 -10.59
N GLU A 159 -23.82 15.99 -9.30
CA GLU A 159 -24.32 17.13 -8.50
C GLU A 159 -23.28 18.25 -8.44
N VAL A 160 -22.02 17.93 -8.20
CA VAL A 160 -20.95 18.92 -8.18
C VAL A 160 -20.71 19.53 -9.54
N GLN A 161 -20.76 18.74 -10.61
CA GLN A 161 -20.68 19.27 -11.98
C GLN A 161 -21.79 20.30 -12.27
N LYS A 162 -23.02 20.05 -11.85
CA LYS A 162 -24.14 20.98 -12.00
C LYS A 162 -23.94 22.26 -11.19
N SER A 163 -23.38 22.16 -10.00
CA SER A 163 -23.12 23.31 -9.12
C SER A 163 -21.86 24.09 -9.48
N GLN A 164 -21.05 23.57 -10.42
CA GLN A 164 -19.73 24.10 -10.77
C GLN A 164 -18.78 24.17 -9.54
N GLY A 165 -18.93 23.26 -8.61
CA GLY A 165 -18.12 23.15 -7.40
C GLY A 165 -16.84 22.34 -7.61
N ASN A 166 -16.08 22.20 -6.53
CA ASN A 166 -14.92 21.33 -6.47
C ASN A 166 -15.21 20.13 -5.57
N ILE A 167 -14.55 18.99 -5.85
CA ILE A 167 -14.57 17.79 -5.00
C ILE A 167 -13.18 17.58 -4.47
N LEU A 168 -13.08 17.36 -3.16
CA LEU A 168 -11.88 16.87 -2.51
C LEU A 168 -12.10 15.41 -2.10
N ILE A 169 -11.28 14.51 -2.67
CA ILE A 169 -11.32 13.09 -2.40
C ILE A 169 -10.04 12.70 -1.66
N PRO A 170 -10.05 12.58 -0.32
CA PRO A 170 -8.88 12.13 0.42
C PRO A 170 -8.61 10.66 0.08
N SER A 171 -7.42 10.39 -0.43
CA SER A 171 -7.00 9.05 -0.86
C SER A 171 -5.52 8.81 -0.55
N PHE A 172 -5.17 7.57 -0.24
CA PHE A 172 -3.78 7.18 -0.22
C PHE A 172 -3.18 7.25 -1.63
N ALA A 173 -1.90 7.61 -1.71
CA ALA A 173 -1.18 7.74 -2.97
C ALA A 173 -1.07 6.40 -3.73
N ILE A 174 -1.03 5.29 -3.00
CA ILE A 174 -0.97 3.95 -3.57
C ILE A 174 -2.34 3.29 -3.47
N GLU A 175 -2.75 2.64 -4.53
CA GLU A 175 -3.97 1.86 -4.77
C GLU A 175 -5.24 2.72 -4.81
N ARG A 176 -5.63 3.38 -3.73
CA ARG A 176 -6.91 4.11 -3.67
C ARG A 176 -7.02 5.25 -4.67
N THR A 177 -5.94 6.00 -4.90
CA THR A 177 -5.93 7.06 -5.91
C THR A 177 -6.11 6.47 -7.32
N GLN A 178 -5.44 5.38 -7.62
CA GLN A 178 -5.55 4.71 -8.92
C GLN A 178 -6.94 4.11 -9.14
N GLU A 179 -7.56 3.53 -8.11
CA GLU A 179 -8.95 3.04 -8.18
C GLU A 179 -9.94 4.18 -8.50
N VAL A 180 -9.80 5.32 -7.80
CA VAL A 180 -10.65 6.49 -8.06
C VAL A 180 -10.47 7.00 -9.49
N LEU A 181 -9.23 7.14 -9.96
CA LEU A 181 -8.94 7.55 -11.33
C LEU A 181 -9.49 6.54 -12.37
N TYR A 182 -9.42 5.26 -12.08
CA TYR A 182 -9.96 4.22 -12.93
C TYR A 182 -11.50 4.31 -13.05
N GLU A 183 -12.22 4.49 -11.93
CA GLU A 183 -13.68 4.69 -11.94
C GLU A 183 -14.06 5.97 -12.69
N LEU A 184 -13.33 7.07 -12.51
CA LEU A 184 -13.55 8.32 -13.25
C LEU A 184 -13.36 8.11 -14.77
N ASN A 185 -12.34 7.34 -15.16
CA ASN A 185 -12.12 6.98 -16.55
C ASN A 185 -13.29 6.17 -17.11
N LEU A 186 -13.76 5.17 -16.38
CA LEU A 186 -14.93 4.36 -16.79
C LEU A 186 -16.19 5.21 -16.98
N PHE A 187 -16.44 6.19 -16.09
CA PHE A 187 -17.58 7.10 -16.24
C PHE A 187 -17.47 7.97 -17.50
N THR A 188 -16.25 8.38 -17.82
CA THR A 188 -15.98 9.19 -19.03
C THR A 188 -16.14 8.36 -20.31
N GLU A 189 -15.54 7.16 -20.35
CA GLU A 189 -15.65 6.25 -21.50
C GLU A 189 -17.10 5.85 -21.79
N ASN A 190 -17.89 5.62 -20.74
CA ASN A 190 -19.31 5.30 -20.87
C ASN A 190 -20.22 6.54 -21.06
N ARG A 191 -19.64 7.73 -21.22
CA ARG A 191 -20.37 9.00 -21.39
C ARG A 191 -21.36 9.32 -20.26
N LEU A 192 -21.08 8.81 -19.07
CA LEU A 192 -21.87 9.07 -17.86
C LEU A 192 -21.45 10.40 -17.22
N LEU A 193 -20.24 10.84 -17.48
CA LEU A 193 -19.64 12.08 -16.99
C LEU A 193 -18.81 12.70 -18.12
N GLU A 194 -19.05 13.96 -18.45
CA GLU A 194 -18.33 14.67 -19.52
C GLU A 194 -17.71 15.97 -18.97
N GLY A 195 -16.46 16.24 -19.37
CA GLY A 195 -15.82 17.55 -19.10
C GLY A 195 -15.49 17.83 -17.64
N LEU A 196 -15.30 16.81 -16.81
CA LEU A 196 -14.76 16.98 -15.46
C LEU A 196 -13.23 17.03 -15.55
N PRO A 197 -12.58 18.15 -15.19
CA PRO A 197 -11.13 18.19 -15.07
C PRO A 197 -10.71 17.40 -13.80
N VAL A 198 -9.74 16.53 -13.94
CA VAL A 198 -9.16 15.74 -12.86
C VAL A 198 -7.71 16.16 -12.65
#